data_a18cf1f364550db9bd574b1220d0b716
#
_entry.id   a18cf1f364550db9bd574b1220d0b716
#
_cell.length_a   1.000
_cell.length_b   1.000
_cell.length_c   1.000
_cell.angle_alpha   90.00
_cell.angle_beta   90.00
_cell.angle_gamma   90.00
#
_symmetry.space_group_name_H-M   'P 1'
#
loop_
_entity.id
_entity.type
_entity.pdbx_description
1 polymer ?
#
loop_
_entity_poly.entity_id
_entity_poly.type
_entity_poly.pdbx_seq_one_letter_code
_entity_poly.pdbx_strand_id
1 'polypeptide(L)'
;IHQNVDFIFYPCVPYERNEFPDSNNHYNCPIVTSYAENIKNNVEDITSGKVRFYNPFMAFTSEETLSSQLVKTFGAPEFAIPESEIRDAVSEGYKELAVVRMEMQKKGEEVLAYMEKTGKRGIVLAGRPYHVDPEINHGIPELINSYGIAVLTEDSVSHLHQVERPLIVMDQWMYHSRLYAAANFVKTRDDLDLIQLNSFGCGLDAVTTDAVNDILTKSGKIYTCLKIDEVNNLGAARIRIRSLLSAIRVREKKQTKRTIIPSNYNRVVFTEEMRKNYTILCPQMSPIHFELLEPAFCAAGYNLVVPDVPSRTCVDVGLKYVNNDACYPSLIVVGQLM
;
A
#
# COMPACT_ATOMS: atom_id res chain seq x y z
N ILE A 1 20.87 13.06 15.25
CA ILE A 1 21.86 12.79 16.32
C ILE A 1 23.05 13.78 16.17
N HIS A 2 23.66 13.90 15.01
CA HIS A 2 24.81 14.81 14.76
C HIS A 2 24.47 16.31 14.81
N GLN A 3 23.20 16.68 14.89
CA GLN A 3 22.74 18.07 14.99
C GLN A 3 22.54 18.53 16.45
N ASN A 4 22.98 17.75 17.43
CA ASN A 4 22.86 18.03 18.87
C ASN A 4 21.43 18.36 19.32
N VAL A 5 20.47 17.54 18.89
CA VAL A 5 19.07 17.68 19.31
C VAL A 5 18.86 17.22 20.75
N ASP A 6 17.94 17.85 21.47
CA ASP A 6 17.60 17.50 22.86
C ASP A 6 16.86 16.17 22.94
N PHE A 7 16.01 15.87 21.96
CA PHE A 7 15.30 14.62 21.82
C PHE A 7 14.87 14.36 20.37
N ILE A 8 14.48 13.13 20.10
CA ILE A 8 13.86 12.70 18.83
C ILE A 8 12.46 12.22 19.16
N PHE A 9 11.47 12.74 18.44
CA PHE A 9 10.10 12.25 18.45
C PHE A 9 9.81 11.52 17.14
N TYR A 10 9.58 10.21 17.22
CA TYR A 10 9.29 9.37 16.07
C TYR A 10 8.20 8.36 16.41
N PRO A 11 6.90 8.68 16.23
CA PRO A 11 5.81 7.81 16.62
C PRO A 11 5.71 6.55 15.74
N CYS A 12 5.24 5.47 16.35
CA CYS A 12 4.74 4.29 15.63
C CYS A 12 3.29 4.55 15.23
N VAL A 13 3.00 4.56 13.92
CA VAL A 13 1.66 4.87 13.40
C VAL A 13 1.03 3.65 12.74
N PRO A 14 0.25 2.83 13.48
CA PRO A 14 -0.40 1.64 12.92
C PRO A 14 -1.64 1.96 12.07
N TYR A 15 -2.34 3.06 12.35
CA TYR A 15 -3.58 3.42 11.70
C TYR A 15 -3.49 4.79 11.05
N GLU A 16 -3.79 4.83 9.75
CA GLU A 16 -3.96 6.06 9.00
C GLU A 16 -5.40 6.58 9.06
N ARG A 17 -5.64 7.79 8.56
CA ARG A 17 -6.99 8.30 8.34
C ARG A 17 -7.71 7.43 7.30
N ASN A 18 -8.96 7.09 7.58
CA ASN A 18 -9.77 6.34 6.62
C ASN A 18 -10.25 7.23 5.47
N GLU A 19 -9.65 7.09 4.29
CA GLU A 19 -10.03 7.79 3.05
C GLU A 19 -11.08 7.03 2.24
N PHE A 20 -11.23 5.73 2.51
CA PHE A 20 -12.13 4.83 1.79
C PHE A 20 -13.06 4.13 2.79
N PRO A 21 -14.23 4.73 3.11
CA PRO A 21 -15.13 4.21 4.15
C PRO A 21 -15.53 2.75 3.97
N ASP A 22 -15.60 2.28 2.72
CA ASP A 22 -15.95 0.90 2.38
C ASP A 22 -14.77 -0.07 2.44
N SER A 23 -13.56 0.40 2.80
CA SER A 23 -12.39 -0.47 2.97
C SER A 23 -12.55 -1.37 4.20
N ASN A 24 -11.91 -2.55 4.15
CA ASN A 24 -11.96 -3.47 5.28
C ASN A 24 -11.18 -2.94 6.48
N ASN A 25 -10.14 -2.14 6.24
CA ASN A 25 -9.36 -1.45 7.26
C ASN A 25 -8.53 -0.31 6.63
N HIS A 26 -7.82 0.45 7.46
CA HIS A 26 -6.96 1.56 7.04
C HIS A 26 -5.60 1.53 7.75
N TYR A 27 -5.01 0.34 7.86
CA TYR A 27 -3.68 0.15 8.45
C TYR A 27 -2.60 0.87 7.65
N ASN A 28 -1.56 1.28 8.37
CA ASN A 28 -0.28 1.61 7.75
C ASN A 28 0.53 0.32 7.50
N CYS A 29 1.59 0.42 6.73
CA CYS A 29 2.51 -0.68 6.49
C CYS A 29 3.15 -1.13 7.81
N PRO A 30 3.18 -2.43 8.14
CA PRO A 30 3.79 -2.94 9.38
C PRO A 30 5.26 -2.53 9.54
N ILE A 31 6.02 -2.45 8.45
CA ILE A 31 7.42 -2.03 8.47
C ILE A 31 7.53 -0.55 8.84
N VAL A 32 6.70 0.32 8.24
CA VAL A 32 6.66 1.75 8.58
C VAL A 32 6.26 1.94 10.04
N THR A 33 5.28 1.19 10.53
CA THR A 33 4.86 1.21 11.93
C THR A 33 5.99 0.83 12.87
N SER A 34 6.86 -0.12 12.49
CA SER A 34 7.92 -0.64 13.35
C SER A 34 9.25 0.12 13.25
N TYR A 35 9.43 1.05 12.31
CA TYR A 35 10.71 1.76 12.16
C TYR A 35 11.20 2.44 13.43
N ALA A 36 10.31 3.09 14.17
CA ALA A 36 10.68 3.78 15.40
C ALA A 36 11.20 2.80 16.47
N GLU A 37 10.57 1.63 16.59
CA GLU A 37 11.03 0.56 17.50
C GLU A 37 12.39 -0.02 17.05
N ASN A 38 12.57 -0.23 15.76
CA ASN A 38 13.85 -0.70 15.22
C ASN A 38 14.98 0.29 15.52
N ILE A 39 14.75 1.58 15.26
CA ILE A 39 15.74 2.64 15.54
C ILE A 39 16.05 2.67 17.03
N LYS A 40 15.03 2.68 17.90
CA LYS A 40 15.18 2.72 19.35
C LYS A 40 16.08 1.59 19.88
N ASN A 41 15.92 0.39 19.33
CA ASN A 41 16.60 -0.80 19.85
C ASN A 41 17.97 -1.07 19.22
N ASN A 42 18.31 -0.41 18.09
CA ASN A 42 19.53 -0.72 17.35
C ASN A 42 20.52 0.46 17.22
N VAL A 43 20.12 1.69 17.56
CA VAL A 43 21.00 2.86 17.47
C VAL A 43 21.68 3.10 18.82
N GLU A 44 23.00 2.98 18.89
CA GLU A 44 23.80 3.04 20.12
C GLU A 44 23.60 4.36 20.91
N ASP A 45 23.57 5.52 20.23
CA ASP A 45 23.33 6.80 20.89
C ASP A 45 21.96 6.90 21.57
N ILE A 46 20.99 6.12 21.11
CA ILE A 46 19.64 6.04 21.69
C ILE A 46 19.61 5.00 22.81
N THR A 47 20.13 3.80 22.56
CA THR A 47 20.12 2.70 23.57
C THR A 47 20.97 3.03 24.79
N SER A 48 22.04 3.80 24.61
CA SER A 48 22.87 4.30 25.72
C SER A 48 22.26 5.48 26.51
N GLY A 49 21.15 6.03 26.03
CA GLY A 49 20.48 7.18 26.66
C GLY A 49 21.15 8.54 26.38
N LYS A 50 22.11 8.62 25.46
CA LYS A 50 22.76 9.87 25.05
C LYS A 50 21.77 10.83 24.39
N VAL A 51 20.81 10.31 23.62
CA VAL A 51 19.71 11.07 23.03
C VAL A 51 18.39 10.48 23.50
N ARG A 52 17.50 11.32 24.03
CA ARG A 52 16.15 10.90 24.42
C ARG A 52 15.34 10.58 23.17
N PHE A 53 14.61 9.45 23.20
CA PHE A 53 13.83 8.98 22.05
C PHE A 53 12.41 8.64 22.46
N TYR A 54 11.44 9.34 21.85
CA TYR A 54 10.01 9.17 22.12
C TYR A 54 9.34 8.54 20.91
N ASN A 55 8.87 7.31 21.06
CA ASN A 55 8.23 6.54 19.98
C ASN A 55 6.87 5.97 20.39
N PRO A 56 5.94 6.80 20.87
CA PRO A 56 4.62 6.31 21.25
C PRO A 56 3.87 5.75 20.06
N PHE A 57 2.98 4.78 20.33
CA PHE A 57 1.99 4.35 19.34
C PHE A 57 0.90 5.41 19.22
N MET A 58 0.68 5.89 17.99
CA MET A 58 -0.30 6.93 17.68
C MET A 58 -1.14 6.52 16.48
N ALA A 59 -2.41 6.88 16.48
CA ALA A 59 -3.32 6.64 15.37
C ALA A 59 -3.82 7.96 14.80
N PHE A 60 -3.77 8.10 13.47
CA PHE A 60 -4.25 9.28 12.75
C PHE A 60 -5.73 9.16 12.37
N THR A 61 -6.47 8.30 13.05
CA THR A 61 -7.88 8.03 12.75
C THR A 61 -8.80 9.24 12.93
N SER A 62 -8.54 10.06 13.94
CA SER A 62 -9.29 11.28 14.23
C SER A 62 -8.47 12.28 15.03
N GLU A 63 -8.86 13.57 14.98
CA GLU A 63 -8.26 14.63 15.78
C GLU A 63 -8.31 14.32 17.27
N GLU A 64 -9.43 13.79 17.76
CA GLU A 64 -9.60 13.46 19.19
C GLU A 64 -8.63 12.33 19.61
N THR A 65 -8.51 11.30 18.81
CA THR A 65 -7.61 10.17 19.10
C THR A 65 -6.15 10.65 19.15
N LEU A 66 -5.73 11.38 18.13
CA LEU A 66 -4.35 11.88 18.05
C LEU A 66 -4.05 12.88 19.17
N SER A 67 -4.96 13.83 19.42
CA SER A 67 -4.82 14.82 20.51
C SER A 67 -4.66 14.14 21.85
N SER A 68 -5.53 13.19 22.17
CA SER A 68 -5.47 12.45 23.44
C SER A 68 -4.15 11.68 23.62
N GLN A 69 -3.58 11.15 22.55
CA GLN A 69 -2.29 10.45 22.57
C GLN A 69 -1.12 11.44 22.71
N LEU A 70 -1.18 12.58 22.03
CA LEU A 70 -0.16 13.62 22.14
C LEU A 70 -0.16 14.31 23.50
N VAL A 71 -1.34 14.53 24.10
CA VAL A 71 -1.46 15.04 25.48
C VAL A 71 -0.78 14.12 26.47
N LYS A 72 -0.90 12.81 26.33
CA LYS A 72 -0.16 11.84 27.19
C LYS A 72 1.36 11.95 27.05
N THR A 73 1.84 12.30 25.87
CA THR A 73 3.28 12.41 25.60
C THR A 73 3.82 13.78 25.99
N PHE A 74 3.23 14.86 25.50
CA PHE A 74 3.75 16.23 25.62
C PHE A 74 3.15 17.02 26.80
N GLY A 75 2.05 16.55 27.37
CA GLY A 75 1.53 17.05 28.64
C GLY A 75 2.28 16.54 29.86
N ALA A 76 3.20 15.58 29.69
CA ALA A 76 4.05 15.06 30.76
C ALA A 76 4.92 16.17 31.37
N PRO A 77 5.30 16.07 32.67
CA PRO A 77 6.01 17.14 33.40
C PRO A 77 7.30 17.63 32.73
N GLU A 78 7.97 16.80 31.96
CA GLU A 78 9.21 17.14 31.25
C GLU A 78 8.99 18.13 30.09
N PHE A 79 7.82 18.12 29.46
CA PHE A 79 7.44 19.05 28.39
C PHE A 79 6.46 20.11 28.90
N ALA A 80 5.51 19.70 29.75
CA ALA A 80 4.51 20.53 30.40
C ALA A 80 3.72 21.44 29.41
N ILE A 81 3.46 20.93 28.17
CA ILE A 81 2.69 21.67 27.17
C ILE A 81 1.21 21.60 27.56
N PRO A 82 0.49 22.75 27.59
CA PRO A 82 -0.94 22.76 27.91
C PRO A 82 -1.76 21.92 26.93
N GLU A 83 -2.76 21.20 27.45
CA GLU A 83 -3.63 20.37 26.61
C GLU A 83 -4.32 21.19 25.49
N SER A 84 -4.76 22.42 25.78
CA SER A 84 -5.37 23.29 24.78
C SER A 84 -4.43 23.57 23.60
N GLU A 85 -3.17 23.86 23.87
CA GLU A 85 -2.17 24.12 22.84
C GLU A 85 -1.92 22.88 21.96
N ILE A 86 -1.87 21.69 22.58
CA ILE A 86 -1.70 20.43 21.83
C ILE A 86 -2.92 20.19 20.93
N ARG A 87 -4.13 20.38 21.45
CA ARG A 87 -5.35 20.19 20.69
C ARG A 87 -5.49 21.21 19.53
N ASP A 88 -5.16 22.45 19.76
CA ASP A 88 -5.14 23.48 18.72
C ASP A 88 -4.12 23.14 17.62
N ALA A 89 -2.91 22.72 17.99
CA ALA A 89 -1.88 22.30 17.04
C ALA A 89 -2.33 21.11 16.19
N VAL A 90 -2.98 20.11 16.77
CA VAL A 90 -3.53 18.95 16.05
C VAL A 90 -4.61 19.40 15.06
N SER A 91 -5.53 20.26 15.50
CA SER A 91 -6.61 20.78 14.64
C SER A 91 -6.04 21.55 13.44
N GLU A 92 -5.07 22.43 13.66
CA GLU A 92 -4.38 23.15 12.56
C GLU A 92 -3.64 22.18 11.64
N GLY A 93 -2.95 21.15 12.17
CA GLY A 93 -2.30 20.13 11.37
C GLY A 93 -3.27 19.35 10.46
N TYR A 94 -4.46 19.00 10.95
CA TYR A 94 -5.49 18.35 10.13
C TYR A 94 -6.07 19.28 9.06
N LYS A 95 -6.24 20.58 9.36
CA LYS A 95 -6.68 21.57 8.37
C LYS A 95 -5.64 21.71 7.26
N GLU A 96 -4.37 21.86 7.60
CA GLU A 96 -3.29 21.96 6.63
C GLU A 96 -3.18 20.70 5.75
N LEU A 97 -3.28 19.51 6.35
CA LEU A 97 -3.31 18.25 5.60
C LEU A 97 -4.49 18.21 4.60
N ALA A 98 -5.65 18.74 4.99
CA ALA A 98 -6.80 18.80 4.09
C ALA A 98 -6.57 19.79 2.93
N VAL A 99 -5.91 20.93 3.19
CA VAL A 99 -5.53 21.92 2.16
C VAL A 99 -4.55 21.31 1.16
N VAL A 100 -3.45 20.72 1.63
CA VAL A 100 -2.43 20.07 0.77
C VAL A 100 -3.07 19.00 -0.11
N ARG A 101 -3.96 18.18 0.46
CA ARG A 101 -4.67 17.14 -0.28
C ARG A 101 -5.56 17.73 -1.37
N MET A 102 -6.31 18.77 -1.05
CA MET A 102 -7.17 19.45 -2.02
C MET A 102 -6.35 20.10 -3.15
N GLU A 103 -5.23 20.71 -2.85
CA GLU A 103 -4.31 21.30 -3.85
C GLU A 103 -3.75 20.24 -4.78
N MET A 104 -3.36 19.09 -4.24
CA MET A 104 -2.84 17.95 -5.02
C MET A 104 -3.91 17.39 -5.97
N GLN A 105 -5.13 17.20 -5.48
CA GLN A 105 -6.27 16.76 -6.29
C GLN A 105 -6.58 17.76 -7.40
N LYS A 106 -6.68 19.05 -7.05
CA LYS A 106 -6.88 20.13 -8.02
C LYS A 106 -5.78 20.14 -9.09
N LYS A 107 -4.53 19.93 -8.69
CA LYS A 107 -3.42 19.86 -9.64
C LYS A 107 -3.56 18.67 -10.59
N GLY A 108 -4.01 17.52 -10.10
CA GLY A 108 -4.34 16.37 -10.93
C GLY A 108 -5.42 16.69 -11.96
N GLU A 109 -6.50 17.34 -11.54
CA GLU A 109 -7.59 17.77 -12.45
C GLU A 109 -7.13 18.79 -13.50
N GLU A 110 -6.27 19.76 -13.12
CA GLU A 110 -5.66 20.70 -14.05
C GLU A 110 -4.82 19.98 -15.14
N VAL A 111 -4.05 18.97 -14.75
CA VAL A 111 -3.25 18.17 -15.69
C VAL A 111 -4.15 17.35 -16.62
N LEU A 112 -5.22 16.76 -16.11
CA LEU A 112 -6.21 16.04 -16.94
C LEU A 112 -6.88 16.98 -17.96
N ALA A 113 -7.28 18.17 -17.55
CA ALA A 113 -7.83 19.19 -18.45
C ALA A 113 -6.80 19.65 -19.51
N TYR A 114 -5.53 19.79 -19.12
CA TYR A 114 -4.45 20.08 -20.06
C TYR A 114 -4.27 18.96 -21.09
N MET A 115 -4.33 17.70 -20.67
CA MET A 115 -4.25 16.54 -21.57
C MET A 115 -5.39 16.55 -22.60
N GLU A 116 -6.63 16.79 -22.16
CA GLU A 116 -7.81 16.90 -23.02
C GLU A 116 -7.65 18.03 -24.06
N LYS A 117 -7.22 19.21 -23.62
CA LYS A 117 -7.03 20.38 -24.50
C LYS A 117 -5.93 20.18 -25.52
N THR A 118 -4.88 19.44 -25.18
CA THR A 118 -3.67 19.30 -26.03
C THR A 118 -3.61 17.99 -26.78
N GLY A 119 -4.50 17.04 -26.51
CA GLY A 119 -4.45 15.69 -27.04
C GLY A 119 -3.24 14.87 -26.54
N LYS A 120 -2.60 15.31 -25.46
CA LYS A 120 -1.47 14.59 -24.87
C LYS A 120 -1.95 13.41 -24.04
N ARG A 121 -1.10 12.39 -23.97
CA ARG A 121 -1.29 11.25 -23.08
C ARG A 121 -0.71 11.53 -21.70
N GLY A 122 -1.23 10.83 -20.71
CA GLY A 122 -0.71 10.82 -19.34
C GLY A 122 -0.38 9.42 -18.82
N ILE A 123 0.44 9.40 -17.80
CA ILE A 123 0.74 8.21 -17.00
C ILE A 123 0.50 8.56 -15.55
N VAL A 124 -0.33 7.75 -14.88
CA VAL A 124 -0.38 7.75 -13.42
C VAL A 124 0.80 6.91 -12.91
N LEU A 125 1.73 7.58 -12.27
CA LEU A 125 2.85 6.94 -11.59
C LEU A 125 2.39 6.59 -10.18
N ALA A 126 1.95 5.35 -10.01
CA ALA A 126 1.32 4.86 -8.80
C ALA A 126 2.34 4.15 -7.90
N GLY A 127 2.25 4.35 -6.58
CA GLY A 127 3.16 3.73 -5.64
C GLY A 127 2.79 4.06 -4.19
N ARG A 128 3.75 3.90 -3.30
CA ARG A 128 3.64 4.35 -1.91
C ARG A 128 3.98 5.84 -1.83
N PRO A 129 3.56 6.57 -0.79
CA PRO A 129 3.89 7.98 -0.66
C PRO A 129 5.38 8.30 -0.81
N TYR A 130 6.27 7.46 -0.31
CA TYR A 130 7.72 7.67 -0.42
C TYR A 130 8.27 7.49 -1.84
N HIS A 131 7.53 6.86 -2.76
CA HIS A 131 7.96 6.71 -4.15
C HIS A 131 7.98 8.02 -4.95
N VAL A 132 7.35 9.10 -4.44
CA VAL A 132 7.45 10.42 -5.07
C VAL A 132 8.73 11.18 -4.70
N ASP A 133 9.49 10.70 -3.70
CA ASP A 133 10.79 11.28 -3.33
C ASP A 133 11.79 11.07 -4.47
N PRO A 134 12.50 12.14 -4.93
CA PRO A 134 13.45 12.06 -6.05
C PRO A 134 14.61 11.08 -5.82
N GLU A 135 15.09 10.94 -4.58
CA GLU A 135 16.15 9.99 -4.24
C GLU A 135 15.67 8.53 -4.37
N ILE A 136 14.38 8.28 -4.15
CA ILE A 136 13.80 6.94 -4.23
C ILE A 136 13.37 6.60 -5.66
N ASN A 137 12.78 7.54 -6.39
CA ASN A 137 12.32 7.28 -7.77
C ASN A 137 13.39 7.46 -8.84
N HIS A 138 14.57 7.94 -8.47
CA HIS A 138 15.75 8.08 -9.33
C HIS A 138 15.51 8.87 -10.63
N GLY A 139 14.52 9.78 -10.67
CA GLY A 139 14.18 10.57 -11.85
C GLY A 139 13.28 9.85 -12.87
N ILE A 140 12.51 8.85 -12.45
CA ILE A 140 11.50 8.19 -13.31
C ILE A 140 10.44 9.16 -13.82
N PRO A 141 9.88 10.12 -13.02
CA PRO A 141 8.94 11.11 -13.51
C PRO A 141 9.51 11.97 -14.65
N GLU A 142 10.74 12.45 -14.50
CA GLU A 142 11.45 13.23 -15.51
C GLU A 142 11.70 12.42 -16.78
N LEU A 143 12.05 11.15 -16.63
CA LEU A 143 12.21 10.24 -17.76
C LEU A 143 10.91 10.07 -18.55
N ILE A 144 9.76 9.92 -17.89
CA ILE A 144 8.44 9.82 -18.53
C ILE A 144 8.10 11.14 -19.22
N ASN A 145 8.31 12.28 -18.55
CA ASN A 145 8.10 13.61 -19.13
C ASN A 145 8.96 13.86 -20.38
N SER A 146 10.17 13.31 -20.43
CA SER A 146 11.06 13.44 -21.58
C SER A 146 10.51 12.83 -22.88
N TYR A 147 9.52 11.95 -22.77
CA TYR A 147 8.77 11.40 -23.89
C TYR A 147 7.52 12.23 -24.28
N GLY A 148 7.32 13.40 -23.67
CA GLY A 148 6.19 14.30 -23.93
C GLY A 148 4.88 13.82 -23.29
N ILE A 149 4.95 13.00 -22.25
CA ILE A 149 3.82 12.41 -21.54
C ILE A 149 3.65 13.13 -20.20
N ALA A 150 2.40 13.47 -19.86
CA ALA A 150 2.08 14.04 -18.57
C ALA A 150 2.22 12.97 -17.47
N VAL A 151 2.71 13.35 -16.29
CA VAL A 151 2.82 12.47 -15.13
C VAL A 151 1.88 12.97 -14.05
N LEU A 152 1.09 12.05 -13.51
CA LEU A 152 0.22 12.25 -12.35
C LEU A 152 0.61 11.21 -11.29
N THR A 153 0.28 11.50 -10.03
CA THR A 153 0.43 10.54 -8.92
C THR A 153 -0.91 9.89 -8.59
N GLU A 154 -0.92 8.75 -7.89
CA GLU A 154 -2.17 8.06 -7.55
C GLU A 154 -3.08 8.91 -6.65
N ASP A 155 -2.50 9.70 -5.74
CA ASP A 155 -3.24 10.56 -4.82
C ASP A 155 -3.84 11.79 -5.50
N SER A 156 -3.28 12.22 -6.63
CA SER A 156 -3.84 13.30 -7.45
C SER A 156 -5.09 12.90 -8.24
N VAL A 157 -5.37 11.60 -8.39
CA VAL A 157 -6.47 11.07 -9.21
C VAL A 157 -7.38 10.07 -8.50
N SER A 158 -6.98 9.52 -7.36
CA SER A 158 -7.73 8.47 -6.66
C SER A 158 -9.13 8.90 -6.19
N HIS A 159 -9.35 10.19 -5.97
CA HIS A 159 -10.65 10.75 -5.60
C HIS A 159 -11.66 10.75 -6.75
N LEU A 160 -11.21 10.59 -7.99
CA LEU A 160 -12.06 10.63 -9.20
C LEU A 160 -12.79 9.32 -9.48
N HIS A 161 -12.45 8.26 -8.76
CA HIS A 161 -13.14 6.98 -8.87
C HIS A 161 -13.12 6.22 -7.55
N GLN A 162 -14.16 5.44 -7.30
CA GLN A 162 -14.21 4.57 -6.12
C GLN A 162 -13.49 3.24 -6.37
N VAL A 163 -13.09 2.59 -5.30
CA VAL A 163 -12.58 1.22 -5.36
C VAL A 163 -13.75 0.28 -5.66
N GLU A 164 -13.71 -0.40 -6.80
CA GLU A 164 -14.71 -1.41 -7.13
C GLU A 164 -14.52 -2.65 -6.27
N ARG A 165 -15.62 -3.16 -5.72
CA ARG A 165 -15.64 -4.29 -4.79
C ARG A 165 -16.55 -5.41 -5.28
N PRO A 166 -16.34 -6.67 -4.86
CA PRO A 166 -15.24 -7.14 -4.02
C PRO A 166 -13.90 -7.20 -4.74
N LEU A 167 -12.82 -6.99 -4.00
CA LEU A 167 -11.44 -7.20 -4.46
C LEU A 167 -11.04 -8.68 -4.33
N ILE A 168 -9.95 -9.09 -5.00
CA ILE A 168 -9.35 -10.44 -4.84
C ILE A 168 -9.01 -10.70 -3.37
N VAL A 169 -8.32 -9.74 -2.74
CA VAL A 169 -7.90 -9.77 -1.35
C VAL A 169 -8.54 -8.59 -0.61
N MET A 170 -8.83 -8.77 0.66
CA MET A 170 -9.34 -7.68 1.51
C MET A 170 -8.37 -6.50 1.52
N ASP A 171 -8.89 -5.28 1.33
CA ASP A 171 -8.10 -4.06 1.39
C ASP A 171 -8.01 -3.56 2.83
N GLN A 172 -6.89 -3.88 3.45
CA GLN A 172 -6.64 -3.55 4.84
C GLN A 172 -5.70 -2.35 5.02
N TRP A 173 -5.01 -1.93 3.95
CA TRP A 173 -4.00 -0.88 4.00
C TRP A 173 -4.46 0.33 3.21
N MET A 174 -4.44 1.49 3.85
CA MET A 174 -4.99 2.73 3.30
C MET A 174 -4.35 3.10 1.95
N TYR A 175 -3.04 3.05 1.85
CA TYR A 175 -2.33 3.43 0.61
C TYR A 175 -2.55 2.43 -0.54
N HIS A 176 -2.87 1.16 -0.26
CA HIS A 176 -3.25 0.20 -1.29
C HIS A 176 -4.62 0.53 -1.90
N SER A 177 -5.56 0.97 -1.08
CA SER A 177 -6.88 1.40 -1.55
C SER A 177 -6.78 2.59 -2.51
N ARG A 178 -5.82 3.51 -2.30
CA ARG A 178 -5.52 4.59 -3.27
C ARG A 178 -5.08 4.04 -4.63
N LEU A 179 -4.19 3.04 -4.64
CA LEU A 179 -3.74 2.40 -5.89
C LEU A 179 -4.89 1.75 -6.64
N TYR A 180 -5.80 1.08 -5.94
CA TYR A 180 -6.98 0.46 -6.55
C TYR A 180 -7.95 1.50 -7.12
N ALA A 181 -8.19 2.60 -6.41
CA ALA A 181 -9.02 3.70 -6.89
C ALA A 181 -8.39 4.36 -8.14
N ALA A 182 -7.09 4.64 -8.11
CA ALA A 182 -6.37 5.19 -9.26
C ALA A 182 -6.41 4.24 -10.47
N ALA A 183 -6.24 2.92 -10.27
CA ALA A 183 -6.33 1.93 -11.33
C ALA A 183 -7.76 1.86 -11.93
N ASN A 184 -8.78 1.92 -11.07
CA ASN A 184 -10.18 1.99 -11.50
C ASN A 184 -10.49 3.27 -12.29
N PHE A 185 -9.91 4.40 -11.93
CA PHE A 185 -10.00 5.63 -12.72
C PHE A 185 -9.30 5.49 -14.07
N VAL A 186 -8.05 5.03 -14.09
CA VAL A 186 -7.25 4.87 -15.31
C VAL A 186 -7.92 3.96 -16.33
N LYS A 187 -8.59 2.89 -15.91
CA LYS A 187 -9.28 2.00 -16.84
C LYS A 187 -10.42 2.67 -17.61
N THR A 188 -11.01 3.75 -17.08
CA THR A 188 -12.10 4.49 -17.73
C THR A 188 -11.62 5.42 -18.85
N ARG A 189 -10.33 5.74 -18.92
CA ARG A 189 -9.76 6.72 -19.86
C ARG A 189 -8.85 6.06 -20.90
N ASP A 190 -8.95 6.45 -22.15
CA ASP A 190 -8.10 5.93 -23.25
C ASP A 190 -6.76 6.65 -23.34
N ASP A 191 -6.70 7.90 -22.93
CA ASP A 191 -5.52 8.76 -22.94
C ASP A 191 -4.61 8.64 -21.72
N LEU A 192 -4.99 7.80 -20.75
CA LEU A 192 -4.29 7.62 -19.47
C LEU A 192 -3.88 6.17 -19.27
N ASP A 193 -2.64 5.94 -18.89
CA ASP A 193 -2.13 4.62 -18.52
C ASP A 193 -1.53 4.66 -17.12
N LEU A 194 -1.20 3.50 -16.53
CA LEU A 194 -0.63 3.42 -15.18
C LEU A 194 0.69 2.67 -15.21
N ILE A 195 1.69 3.24 -14.54
CA ILE A 195 2.93 2.57 -14.18
C ILE A 195 2.98 2.47 -12.66
N GLN A 196 3.10 1.27 -12.13
CA GLN A 196 3.25 1.05 -10.71
C GLN A 196 4.73 0.95 -10.34
N LEU A 197 5.13 1.76 -9.34
CA LEU A 197 6.41 1.64 -8.67
C LEU A 197 6.27 0.61 -7.55
N ASN A 198 7.25 -0.28 -7.45
CA ASN A 198 7.27 -1.37 -6.48
C ASN A 198 8.67 -1.47 -5.87
N SER A 199 8.75 -1.43 -4.55
CA SER A 199 10.02 -1.67 -3.85
C SER A 199 10.40 -3.14 -3.92
N PHE A 200 11.67 -3.40 -4.11
CA PHE A 200 12.19 -4.77 -4.22
C PHE A 200 11.92 -5.56 -2.93
N GLY A 201 11.36 -6.77 -3.06
CA GLY A 201 11.07 -7.66 -1.93
C GLY A 201 9.93 -7.19 -1.01
N CYS A 202 9.11 -6.22 -1.40
CA CYS A 202 7.95 -5.80 -0.61
C CYS A 202 6.79 -6.79 -0.79
N GLY A 203 6.51 -7.61 0.24
CA GLY A 203 5.42 -8.59 0.21
C GLY A 203 4.03 -7.96 0.10
N LEU A 204 3.81 -6.78 0.66
CA LEU A 204 2.55 -6.05 0.51
C LEU A 204 2.34 -5.57 -0.92
N ASP A 205 3.41 -5.10 -1.58
CA ASP A 205 3.34 -4.69 -2.98
C ASP A 205 3.10 -5.88 -3.91
N ALA A 206 3.55 -7.09 -3.56
CA ALA A 206 3.23 -8.29 -4.33
C ALA A 206 1.72 -8.51 -4.47
N VAL A 207 0.96 -8.34 -3.38
CA VAL A 207 -0.52 -8.41 -3.39
C VAL A 207 -1.11 -7.25 -4.19
N THR A 208 -0.59 -6.05 -4.01
CA THR A 208 -1.10 -4.85 -4.67
C THR A 208 -0.86 -4.88 -6.18
N THR A 209 0.31 -5.36 -6.63
CA THR A 209 0.63 -5.49 -8.05
C THR A 209 -0.32 -6.46 -8.75
N ASP A 210 -0.63 -7.59 -8.12
CA ASP A 210 -1.57 -8.56 -8.68
C ASP A 210 -2.99 -7.98 -8.80
N ALA A 211 -3.46 -7.26 -7.78
CA ALA A 211 -4.78 -6.64 -7.81
C ALA A 211 -4.86 -5.51 -8.85
N VAL A 212 -3.87 -4.62 -8.93
CA VAL A 212 -3.82 -3.54 -9.93
C VAL A 212 -3.69 -4.10 -11.35
N ASN A 213 -2.86 -5.13 -11.54
CA ASN A 213 -2.73 -5.83 -12.81
C ASN A 213 -4.08 -6.39 -13.28
N ASP A 214 -4.82 -7.04 -12.39
CA ASP A 214 -6.12 -7.60 -12.71
C ASP A 214 -7.14 -6.52 -13.10
N ILE A 215 -7.23 -5.42 -12.31
CA ILE A 215 -8.11 -4.28 -12.60
C ILE A 215 -7.85 -3.72 -14.01
N LEU A 216 -6.60 -3.55 -14.38
CA LEU A 216 -6.20 -2.94 -15.65
C LEU A 216 -6.34 -3.92 -16.83
N THR A 217 -5.83 -5.14 -16.71
CA THR A 217 -5.77 -6.09 -17.83
C THR A 217 -7.13 -6.63 -18.23
N LYS A 218 -8.03 -6.84 -17.29
CA LYS A 218 -9.44 -7.16 -17.58
C LYS A 218 -10.13 -6.10 -18.45
N SER A 219 -9.76 -4.84 -18.28
CA SER A 219 -10.26 -3.72 -19.09
C SER A 219 -9.43 -3.45 -20.35
N GLY A 220 -8.53 -4.37 -20.72
CA GLY A 220 -7.69 -4.25 -21.90
C GLY A 220 -6.59 -3.19 -21.79
N LYS A 221 -6.27 -2.68 -20.60
CA LYS A 221 -5.09 -1.83 -20.35
C LYS A 221 -3.82 -2.68 -20.26
N ILE A 222 -2.68 -2.04 -20.48
CA ILE A 222 -1.38 -2.69 -20.30
C ILE A 222 -0.89 -2.34 -18.91
N TYR A 223 -0.71 -3.35 -18.07
CA TYR A 223 -0.10 -3.17 -16.79
C TYR A 223 1.44 -3.10 -16.91
N THR A 224 2.04 -2.13 -16.25
CA THR A 224 3.49 -1.95 -16.21
C THR A 224 3.93 -1.70 -14.77
N CYS A 225 4.83 -2.53 -14.28
CA CYS A 225 5.45 -2.40 -12.97
C CYS A 225 6.94 -2.10 -13.13
N LEU A 226 7.44 -1.11 -12.41
CA LEU A 226 8.87 -0.78 -12.30
C LEU A 226 9.32 -1.10 -10.89
N LYS A 227 10.30 -1.99 -10.77
CA LYS A 227 10.93 -2.30 -9.49
C LYS A 227 12.01 -1.28 -9.19
N ILE A 228 11.97 -0.75 -7.97
CA ILE A 228 12.92 0.22 -7.45
C ILE A 228 13.74 -0.45 -6.36
N ASP A 229 15.03 -0.22 -6.39
CA ASP A 229 15.99 -0.60 -5.35
C ASP A 229 16.94 0.58 -5.07
N GLU A 230 17.98 0.37 -4.29
CA GLU A 230 18.99 1.36 -3.99
C GLU A 230 19.93 1.68 -5.17
N VAL A 231 19.83 0.93 -6.27
CA VAL A 231 20.69 1.12 -7.44
C VAL A 231 20.08 2.17 -8.37
N ASN A 232 20.71 3.33 -8.45
CA ASN A 232 20.31 4.41 -9.34
C ASN A 232 20.64 4.10 -10.81
N ASN A 233 19.86 3.19 -11.43
CA ASN A 233 20.02 2.82 -12.83
C ASN A 233 18.68 2.84 -13.59
N LEU A 234 18.46 3.90 -14.36
CA LEU A 234 17.25 4.05 -15.17
C LEU A 234 17.21 3.17 -16.44
N GLY A 235 18.21 2.33 -16.70
CA GLY A 235 18.26 1.50 -17.90
C GLY A 235 17.06 0.57 -18.06
N ALA A 236 16.75 -0.19 -17.01
CA ALA A 236 15.61 -1.09 -17.00
C ALA A 236 14.27 -0.34 -17.08
N ALA A 237 14.13 0.76 -16.32
CA ALA A 237 12.95 1.61 -16.36
C ALA A 237 12.72 2.18 -17.77
N ARG A 238 13.77 2.68 -18.42
CA ARG A 238 13.74 3.22 -19.79
C ARG A 238 13.23 2.19 -20.80
N ILE A 239 13.73 0.95 -20.73
CA ILE A 239 13.31 -0.14 -21.62
C ILE A 239 11.82 -0.44 -21.42
N ARG A 240 11.37 -0.61 -20.17
CA ARG A 240 9.97 -0.91 -19.84
C ARG A 240 9.02 0.19 -20.26
N ILE A 241 9.35 1.46 -19.99
CA ILE A 241 8.55 2.62 -20.42
C ILE A 241 8.45 2.66 -21.94
N ARG A 242 9.55 2.50 -22.66
CA ARG A 242 9.53 2.48 -24.14
C ARG A 242 8.72 1.31 -24.69
N SER A 243 8.78 0.14 -24.07
CA SER A 243 7.95 -1.02 -24.44
C SER A 243 6.47 -0.73 -24.25
N LEU A 244 6.07 -0.12 -23.11
CA LEU A 244 4.70 0.32 -22.86
C LEU A 244 4.23 1.29 -23.96
N LEU A 245 5.00 2.34 -24.22
CA LEU A 245 4.65 3.35 -25.24
C LEU A 245 4.54 2.74 -26.64
N SER A 246 5.42 1.80 -26.98
CA SER A 246 5.33 1.08 -28.24
C SER A 246 4.06 0.22 -28.33
N ALA A 247 3.72 -0.51 -27.29
CA ALA A 247 2.52 -1.32 -27.23
C ALA A 247 1.24 -0.49 -27.31
N ILE A 248 1.21 0.69 -26.67
CA ILE A 248 0.11 1.65 -26.78
C ILE A 248 -0.06 2.10 -28.23
N ARG A 249 1.00 2.52 -28.90
CA ARG A 249 0.97 2.95 -30.32
C ARG A 249 0.46 1.84 -31.25
N VAL A 250 0.87 0.59 -31.02
CA VAL A 250 0.37 -0.56 -31.81
C VAL A 250 -1.13 -0.76 -31.60
N ARG A 251 -1.61 -0.62 -30.38
CA ARG A 251 -3.04 -0.75 -30.05
C ARG A 251 -3.87 0.35 -30.71
N GLU A 252 -3.40 1.60 -30.66
CA GLU A 252 -4.06 2.75 -31.31
C GLU A 252 -4.16 2.54 -32.83
N LYS A 253 -3.08 2.11 -33.48
CA LYS A 253 -3.09 1.81 -34.92
C LYS A 253 -4.07 0.71 -35.28
N LYS A 254 -4.25 -0.30 -34.42
CA LYS A 254 -5.21 -1.39 -34.65
C LYS A 254 -6.66 -1.01 -34.32
N GLN A 255 -6.90 0.18 -33.79
CA GLN A 255 -8.23 0.67 -33.37
C GLN A 255 -8.98 -0.34 -32.50
N THR A 256 -8.28 -1.09 -31.66
CA THR A 256 -8.86 -2.12 -30.81
C THR A 256 -9.74 -1.46 -29.76
N LYS A 257 -11.05 -1.65 -29.86
CA LYS A 257 -12.01 -1.20 -28.82
C LYS A 257 -11.75 -1.99 -27.55
N ARG A 258 -11.67 -1.29 -26.43
CA ARG A 258 -11.59 -1.90 -25.10
C ARG A 258 -12.99 -2.03 -24.52
N THR A 259 -13.19 -3.08 -23.75
CA THR A 259 -14.37 -3.25 -22.90
C THR A 259 -13.96 -2.98 -21.47
N ILE A 260 -14.64 -2.04 -20.82
CA ILE A 260 -14.43 -1.79 -19.39
C ILE A 260 -15.18 -2.89 -18.63
N ILE A 261 -14.44 -3.72 -17.91
CA ILE A 261 -15.00 -4.83 -17.14
C ILE A 261 -14.92 -4.45 -15.65
N PRO A 262 -16.05 -4.48 -14.93
CA PRO A 262 -16.04 -4.26 -13.48
C PRO A 262 -15.15 -5.27 -12.78
N SER A 263 -14.42 -4.80 -11.77
CA SER A 263 -13.61 -5.67 -10.90
C SER A 263 -14.55 -6.41 -9.96
N ASN A 264 -15.14 -7.51 -10.43
CA ASN A 264 -16.07 -8.31 -9.65
C ASN A 264 -15.51 -9.71 -9.42
N TYR A 265 -15.43 -10.12 -8.17
CA TYR A 265 -15.03 -11.46 -7.74
C TYR A 265 -16.15 -12.12 -6.98
N ASN A 266 -16.58 -13.29 -7.46
CA ASN A 266 -17.53 -14.12 -6.71
C ASN A 266 -16.80 -14.75 -5.53
N ARG A 267 -16.92 -14.14 -4.34
CA ARG A 267 -16.46 -14.75 -3.10
C ARG A 267 -17.49 -15.76 -2.62
N VAL A 268 -17.02 -16.95 -2.27
CA VAL A 268 -17.86 -17.93 -1.56
C VAL A 268 -18.07 -17.40 -0.13
N VAL A 269 -19.32 -17.15 0.22
CA VAL A 269 -19.69 -16.75 1.58
C VAL A 269 -19.76 -18.03 2.44
N PHE A 270 -19.00 -18.05 3.55
CA PHE A 270 -19.02 -19.16 4.48
C PHE A 270 -20.37 -19.18 5.23
N THR A 271 -21.09 -20.31 5.16
CA THR A 271 -22.42 -20.47 5.74
C THR A 271 -22.40 -21.40 6.96
N GLU A 272 -23.49 -21.37 7.77
CA GLU A 272 -23.65 -22.28 8.89
C GLU A 272 -23.70 -23.77 8.45
N GLU A 273 -24.15 -24.06 7.24
CA GLU A 273 -24.12 -25.41 6.67
C GLU A 273 -22.67 -25.84 6.38
N MET A 274 -21.85 -24.94 5.82
CA MET A 274 -20.45 -25.21 5.57
C MET A 274 -19.67 -25.46 6.87
N ARG A 275 -20.03 -24.81 7.97
CA ARG A 275 -19.44 -25.05 9.28
C ARG A 275 -19.47 -26.51 9.68
N LYS A 276 -20.53 -27.24 9.31
CA LYS A 276 -20.71 -28.65 9.65
C LYS A 276 -20.09 -29.62 8.66
N ASN A 277 -20.06 -29.24 7.38
CA ASN A 277 -19.77 -30.14 6.27
C ASN A 277 -18.42 -29.89 5.59
N TYR A 278 -17.77 -28.75 5.87
CA TYR A 278 -16.49 -28.37 5.24
C TYR A 278 -15.34 -28.49 6.25
N THR A 279 -14.18 -28.89 5.73
CA THR A 279 -12.92 -28.82 6.50
C THR A 279 -12.21 -27.52 6.18
N ILE A 280 -11.83 -26.78 7.22
CA ILE A 280 -11.03 -25.57 7.13
C ILE A 280 -9.57 -25.98 7.26
N LEU A 281 -8.79 -25.83 6.19
CA LEU A 281 -7.33 -25.95 6.26
C LEU A 281 -6.76 -24.64 6.76
N CYS A 282 -6.04 -24.69 7.88
CA CYS A 282 -5.45 -23.53 8.52
C CYS A 282 -3.92 -23.67 8.50
N PRO A 283 -3.20 -23.03 7.54
CA PRO A 283 -1.77 -23.21 7.44
C PRO A 283 -1.07 -22.72 8.71
N GLN A 284 -0.14 -23.51 9.21
CA GLN A 284 0.55 -23.21 10.46
C GLN A 284 1.55 -22.07 10.26
N MET A 285 1.34 -20.95 10.95
CA MET A 285 2.25 -19.80 10.96
C MET A 285 3.04 -19.67 12.27
N SER A 286 2.49 -20.18 13.38
CA SER A 286 3.15 -20.17 14.69
C SER A 286 2.60 -21.31 15.55
N PRO A 287 3.39 -22.35 15.87
CA PRO A 287 2.92 -23.53 16.60
C PRO A 287 2.16 -23.18 17.87
N ILE A 288 2.74 -22.33 18.72
CA ILE A 288 2.16 -21.95 20.02
C ILE A 288 0.75 -21.32 19.90
N HIS A 289 0.49 -20.58 18.84
CA HIS A 289 -0.84 -19.99 18.61
C HIS A 289 -1.82 -21.03 18.07
N PHE A 290 -1.37 -21.90 17.19
CA PHE A 290 -2.24 -22.86 16.52
C PHE A 290 -2.61 -24.05 17.42
N GLU A 291 -1.74 -24.41 18.39
CA GLU A 291 -2.08 -25.36 19.47
C GLU A 291 -3.27 -24.91 20.34
N LEU A 292 -3.50 -23.58 20.41
CA LEU A 292 -4.66 -23.02 21.11
C LEU A 292 -5.86 -22.80 20.18
N LEU A 293 -5.61 -22.35 18.93
CA LEU A 293 -6.67 -22.03 17.98
C LEU A 293 -7.41 -23.28 17.51
N GLU A 294 -6.71 -24.36 17.20
CA GLU A 294 -7.33 -25.60 16.69
C GLU A 294 -8.37 -26.15 17.69
N PRO A 295 -8.07 -26.39 18.97
CA PRO A 295 -9.07 -26.84 19.93
C PRO A 295 -10.21 -25.85 20.13
N ALA A 296 -9.93 -24.54 20.10
CA ALA A 296 -10.96 -23.51 20.28
C ALA A 296 -11.97 -23.51 19.12
N PHE A 297 -11.50 -23.61 17.87
CA PHE A 297 -12.38 -23.72 16.70
C PHE A 297 -13.14 -25.05 16.69
N CYS A 298 -12.49 -26.16 17.01
CA CYS A 298 -13.16 -27.46 17.11
C CYS A 298 -14.23 -27.47 18.20
N ALA A 299 -13.97 -26.89 19.37
CA ALA A 299 -14.96 -26.73 20.44
C ALA A 299 -16.14 -25.84 20.03
N ALA A 300 -15.91 -24.86 19.17
CA ALA A 300 -16.95 -24.03 18.56
C ALA A 300 -17.72 -24.74 17.44
N GLY A 301 -17.40 -25.99 17.10
CA GLY A 301 -18.09 -26.80 16.12
C GLY A 301 -17.63 -26.63 14.69
N TYR A 302 -16.41 -26.10 14.47
CA TYR A 302 -15.76 -26.09 13.16
C TYR A 302 -14.91 -27.34 12.98
N ASN A 303 -14.83 -27.86 11.76
CA ASN A 303 -13.87 -28.90 11.39
C ASN A 303 -12.61 -28.20 10.85
N LEU A 304 -11.66 -27.91 11.74
CA LEU A 304 -10.41 -27.22 11.43
C LEU A 304 -9.26 -28.22 11.50
N VAL A 305 -8.38 -28.18 10.51
CA VAL A 305 -7.17 -29.00 10.42
C VAL A 305 -5.97 -28.08 10.22
N VAL A 306 -5.01 -28.17 11.11
CA VAL A 306 -3.71 -27.50 11.01
C VAL A 306 -2.72 -28.50 10.41
N PRO A 307 -2.14 -28.23 9.22
CA PRO A 307 -1.11 -29.09 8.64
C PRO A 307 0.12 -29.19 9.53
N ASP A 308 0.89 -30.24 9.32
CA ASP A 308 2.17 -30.46 10.02
C ASP A 308 3.15 -29.29 9.85
N VAL A 309 4.19 -29.28 10.69
CA VAL A 309 5.26 -28.28 10.62
C VAL A 309 5.86 -28.21 9.21
N PRO A 310 6.01 -27.00 8.64
CA PRO A 310 6.49 -26.85 7.27
C PRO A 310 7.86 -27.44 7.05
N SER A 311 8.02 -28.14 5.93
CA SER A 311 9.27 -28.69 5.45
C SER A 311 9.82 -27.89 4.26
N ARG A 312 11.04 -28.20 3.83
CA ARG A 312 11.61 -27.63 2.61
C ARG A 312 10.74 -27.86 1.37
N THR A 313 10.04 -28.99 1.33
CA THR A 313 9.12 -29.29 0.23
C THR A 313 8.04 -28.26 0.07
N CYS A 314 7.53 -27.68 1.17
CA CYS A 314 6.55 -26.60 1.12
C CYS A 314 7.11 -25.37 0.41
N VAL A 315 8.38 -25.04 0.62
CA VAL A 315 9.03 -23.92 -0.09
C VAL A 315 9.13 -24.21 -1.59
N ASP A 316 9.57 -25.40 -1.96
CA ASP A 316 9.75 -25.81 -3.37
C ASP A 316 8.40 -25.84 -4.12
N VAL A 317 7.33 -26.21 -3.43
CA VAL A 317 5.97 -26.16 -3.97
C VAL A 317 5.48 -24.73 -4.06
N GLY A 318 5.61 -23.94 -2.98
CA GLY A 318 5.18 -22.54 -2.93
C GLY A 318 5.80 -21.68 -4.02
N LEU A 319 7.08 -21.88 -4.35
CA LEU A 319 7.78 -21.19 -5.44
C LEU A 319 7.13 -21.35 -6.83
N LYS A 320 6.29 -22.36 -7.03
CA LYS A 320 5.59 -22.58 -8.30
C LYS A 320 4.32 -21.73 -8.43
N TYR A 321 3.75 -21.26 -7.31
CA TYR A 321 2.44 -20.62 -7.27
C TYR A 321 2.47 -19.18 -6.75
N VAL A 322 3.51 -18.81 -6.01
CA VAL A 322 3.62 -17.50 -5.38
C VAL A 322 4.45 -16.54 -6.24
N ASN A 323 4.02 -15.29 -6.30
CA ASN A 323 4.79 -14.21 -6.92
C ASN A 323 6.15 -14.09 -6.21
N ASN A 324 7.22 -13.95 -7.00
CA ASN A 324 8.60 -13.86 -6.50
C ASN A 324 8.87 -12.66 -5.56
N ASP A 325 7.99 -11.68 -5.53
CA ASP A 325 8.08 -10.53 -4.63
C ASP A 325 7.42 -10.80 -3.27
N ALA A 326 6.67 -11.90 -3.13
CA ALA A 326 6.08 -12.29 -1.86
C ALA A 326 7.15 -12.69 -0.85
N CYS A 327 6.86 -12.43 0.43
CA CYS A 327 7.77 -12.78 1.51
C CYS A 327 7.90 -14.30 1.67
N TYR A 328 9.03 -14.74 2.25
CA TYR A 328 9.30 -16.15 2.48
C TYR A 328 8.19 -16.91 3.24
N PRO A 329 7.56 -16.34 4.30
CA PRO A 329 6.40 -16.96 4.94
C PRO A 329 5.24 -17.26 3.99
N SER A 330 4.97 -16.40 3.00
CA SER A 330 3.92 -16.65 2.00
C SER A 330 4.20 -17.90 1.16
N LEU A 331 5.47 -18.15 0.81
CA LEU A 331 5.88 -19.37 0.10
C LEU A 331 5.56 -20.61 0.91
N ILE A 332 5.88 -20.57 2.22
CA ILE A 332 5.64 -21.68 3.14
C ILE A 332 4.13 -21.94 3.28
N VAL A 333 3.35 -20.89 3.53
CA VAL A 333 1.89 -20.99 3.72
C VAL A 333 1.21 -21.58 2.48
N VAL A 334 1.52 -21.05 1.31
CA VAL A 334 0.95 -21.57 0.05
C VAL A 334 1.41 -22.99 -0.20
N GLY A 335 2.69 -23.30 0.04
CA GLY A 335 3.22 -24.64 -0.13
C GLY A 335 2.63 -25.69 0.84
N GLN A 336 2.18 -25.29 2.03
CA GLN A 336 1.46 -26.18 2.94
C GLN A 336 0.04 -26.49 2.44
N LEU A 337 -0.59 -25.53 1.76
CA LEU A 337 -1.96 -25.69 1.25
C LEU A 337 -2.01 -26.51 -0.04
N MET A 338 -0.91 -26.60 -0.79
CA MET A 338 -0.79 -27.29 -2.08
C MET A 338 -0.24 -28.69 -1.94
#